data_30c4d6cd0c195b242601b8755761307c
#
_entry.id   30c4d6cd0c195b242601b8755761307c
#
_cell.length_a   1.000
_cell.length_b   1.000
_cell.length_c   1.000
_cell.angle_alpha   90.00
_cell.angle_beta   90.00
_cell.angle_gamma   90.00
#
_symmetry.space_group_name_H-M   'P 1'
#
loop_
_entity.id
_entity.type
_entity.pdbx_description
1 polymer ?
#
loop_
_entity_poly.entity_id
_entity_poly.type
_entity_poly.pdbx_seq_one_letter_code
_entity_poly.pdbx_strand_id
1 'polypeptide(L)'
;MQFAANGQNRVEVITMEMNYIRRGSGKPLLLIHGIGGSWRSWQTILDDLAIEREVIAVDLPGFGDTPPLSGKVSIRTLCDAVTRFLGENNLNGVDAVGSSMGARLVLELARRGGVLGSVVSLDPGGFWKGWQIPFFYHSVNLSIKLVRALQPVMPQITNSAIGRTLLFEQFSARPWKLSPKIALDEMRSFAESPSFDELLYNLAYGETQKGTPKDSIKKPLVIGWGRRDRVCFPSQSKLALEKFPDAKLHWFERCGHFPQWDKPQETVRLILDSTSKNVNKAVSASI
;
A
#
# COMPACT_ATOMS: atom_id res chain seq x y z
N MET A 1 5.12 0.12 62.53
CA MET A 1 6.00 -0.14 61.37
C MET A 1 5.22 -0.95 60.34
N GLN A 2 4.69 -0.27 59.34
CA GLN A 2 3.99 -0.90 58.22
C GLN A 2 4.55 -0.34 56.94
N PHE A 3 5.27 -1.17 56.19
CA PHE A 3 5.75 -0.85 54.84
C PHE A 3 4.68 -1.29 53.85
N ALA A 4 4.01 -0.36 53.22
CA ALA A 4 3.17 -0.60 52.07
C ALA A 4 4.04 -0.42 50.80
N ALA A 5 4.37 -1.51 50.15
CA ALA A 5 4.99 -1.49 48.85
C ALA A 5 3.90 -1.40 47.76
N ASN A 6 3.64 -0.20 47.26
CA ASN A 6 2.82 0.01 46.06
C ASN A 6 3.70 -0.21 44.81
N GLY A 7 3.78 -1.43 44.36
CA GLY A 7 4.33 -1.78 43.04
C GLY A 7 3.29 -1.48 41.95
N GLN A 8 3.23 -0.23 41.48
CA GLN A 8 2.55 0.08 40.23
C GLN A 8 3.45 -0.40 39.08
N ASN A 9 3.11 -1.51 38.48
CA ASN A 9 3.63 -1.90 37.15
C ASN A 9 3.17 -0.81 36.16
N ARG A 10 4.03 0.18 35.93
CA ARG A 10 3.92 1.05 34.76
C ARG A 10 4.18 0.16 33.55
N VAL A 11 3.12 -0.24 32.84
CA VAL A 11 3.25 -0.73 31.47
C VAL A 11 3.74 0.46 30.67
N GLU A 12 5.03 0.51 30.36
CA GLU A 12 5.53 1.43 29.33
C GLU A 12 4.84 1.03 28.02
N VAL A 13 3.84 1.80 27.65
CA VAL A 13 3.30 1.76 26.29
C VAL A 13 4.38 2.38 25.41
N ILE A 14 5.25 1.55 24.83
CA ILE A 14 6.17 1.98 23.79
C ILE A 14 5.28 2.43 22.62
N THR A 15 5.06 3.74 22.53
CA THR A 15 4.39 4.36 21.38
C THR A 15 5.38 4.25 20.22
N MET A 16 5.13 3.31 19.33
CA MET A 16 5.90 3.18 18.10
C MET A 16 5.45 4.29 17.15
N GLU A 17 6.28 5.29 16.99
CA GLU A 17 6.05 6.39 16.08
C GLU A 17 6.31 5.91 14.64
N MET A 18 5.28 5.95 13.78
CA MET A 18 5.43 5.65 12.36
C MET A 18 6.06 6.85 11.65
N ASN A 19 7.13 6.60 10.89
CA ASN A 19 7.69 7.62 10.01
C ASN A 19 6.72 7.95 8.87
N TYR A 20 6.61 9.22 8.53
CA TYR A 20 5.80 9.69 7.41
C TYR A 20 6.26 11.04 6.90
N ILE A 21 5.85 11.37 5.70
CA ILE A 21 6.00 12.72 5.16
C ILE A 21 4.63 13.36 4.97
N ARG A 22 4.59 14.70 5.08
CA ARG A 22 3.44 15.52 4.66
C ARG A 22 3.87 16.46 3.54
N ARG A 23 3.04 16.57 2.49
CA ARG A 23 3.31 17.47 1.36
C ARG A 23 2.00 18.01 0.79
N GLY A 24 2.01 19.30 0.38
CA GLY A 24 0.83 19.99 -0.12
C GLY A 24 -0.07 20.51 0.99
N SER A 25 -1.31 20.86 0.63
CA SER A 25 -2.31 21.39 1.54
C SER A 25 -3.72 20.98 1.08
N GLY A 26 -4.73 21.18 1.93
CA GLY A 26 -6.11 20.85 1.63
C GLY A 26 -6.60 19.60 2.35
N LYS A 27 -7.52 18.84 1.74
CA LYS A 27 -8.09 17.64 2.36
C LYS A 27 -7.03 16.54 2.46
N PRO A 28 -6.80 15.93 3.64
CA PRO A 28 -5.79 14.89 3.81
C PRO A 28 -6.03 13.67 2.91
N LEU A 29 -4.93 13.08 2.42
CA LEU A 29 -4.89 11.86 1.62
C LEU A 29 -3.75 10.96 2.12
N LEU A 30 -4.10 9.81 2.67
CA LEU A 30 -3.14 8.82 3.15
C LEU A 30 -2.65 7.92 2.02
N LEU A 31 -1.35 7.72 1.90
CA LEU A 31 -0.72 6.79 0.95
C LEU A 31 -0.01 5.67 1.71
N ILE A 32 -0.35 4.40 1.39
CA ILE A 32 0.20 3.19 2.01
C ILE A 32 0.92 2.34 0.96
N HIS A 33 2.22 2.17 1.10
CA HIS A 33 3.08 1.45 0.16
C HIS A 33 2.88 -0.09 0.17
N GLY A 34 3.45 -0.78 -0.81
CA GLY A 34 3.51 -2.24 -0.90
C GLY A 34 4.59 -2.86 -0.01
N ILE A 35 4.68 -4.19 0.00
CA ILE A 35 5.73 -4.92 0.73
C ILE A 35 7.13 -4.48 0.24
N GLY A 36 8.03 -4.21 1.16
CA GLY A 36 9.40 -3.77 0.87
C GLY A 36 9.52 -2.29 0.47
N GLY A 37 8.42 -1.60 0.22
CA GLY A 37 8.41 -0.19 -0.13
C GLY A 37 8.53 0.74 1.08
N SER A 38 8.40 2.03 0.81
CA SER A 38 8.36 3.11 1.78
C SER A 38 7.51 4.27 1.22
N TRP A 39 7.43 5.40 1.92
CA TRP A 39 6.80 6.60 1.35
C TRP A 39 7.39 6.98 -0.02
N ARG A 40 8.65 6.60 -0.28
CA ARG A 40 9.36 6.88 -1.54
C ARG A 40 8.73 6.16 -2.74
N SER A 41 7.99 5.07 -2.55
CA SER A 41 7.27 4.35 -3.63
C SER A 41 6.22 5.21 -4.34
N TRP A 42 5.90 6.37 -3.78
CA TRP A 42 4.95 7.33 -4.32
C TRP A 42 5.59 8.51 -5.04
N GLN A 43 6.94 8.59 -5.11
CA GLN A 43 7.67 9.74 -5.67
C GLN A 43 7.22 10.12 -7.09
N THR A 44 6.77 9.16 -7.88
CA THR A 44 6.31 9.39 -9.27
C THR A 44 5.02 10.19 -9.38
N ILE A 45 4.22 10.26 -8.31
CA ILE A 45 2.89 10.92 -8.28
C ILE A 45 2.70 11.84 -7.09
N LEU A 46 3.66 11.86 -6.17
CA LEU A 46 3.54 12.57 -4.90
C LEU A 46 3.31 14.08 -5.10
N ASP A 47 4.12 14.71 -5.97
CA ASP A 47 4.05 16.15 -6.22
C ASP A 47 2.77 16.54 -6.95
N ASP A 48 2.33 15.74 -7.92
CA ASP A 48 1.08 15.98 -8.65
C ASP A 48 -0.14 15.87 -7.72
N LEU A 49 -0.15 14.91 -6.79
CA LEU A 49 -1.21 14.81 -5.77
C LEU A 49 -1.18 15.98 -4.78
N ALA A 50 0.02 16.44 -4.42
CA ALA A 50 0.22 17.52 -3.45
C ALA A 50 -0.23 18.90 -3.96
N ILE A 51 -0.50 19.06 -5.25
CA ILE A 51 -1.12 20.27 -5.81
C ILE A 51 -2.54 20.47 -5.25
N GLU A 52 -3.32 19.38 -5.06
CA GLU A 52 -4.74 19.45 -4.68
C GLU A 52 -5.03 18.87 -3.29
N ARG A 53 -4.07 18.16 -2.69
CA ARG A 53 -4.28 17.41 -1.44
C ARG A 53 -3.12 17.62 -0.45
N GLU A 54 -3.43 17.54 0.84
CA GLU A 54 -2.41 17.30 1.86
C GLU A 54 -2.06 15.81 1.85
N VAL A 55 -1.00 15.44 1.14
CA VAL A 55 -0.55 14.06 1.01
C VAL A 55 0.23 13.64 2.24
N ILE A 56 -0.18 12.52 2.84
CA ILE A 56 0.48 11.89 3.99
C ILE A 56 0.92 10.50 3.54
N ALA A 57 2.21 10.32 3.28
CA ALA A 57 2.75 9.02 2.88
C ALA A 57 3.55 8.43 4.03
N VAL A 58 3.14 7.24 4.48
CA VAL A 58 3.69 6.58 5.67
C VAL A 58 4.71 5.50 5.29
N ASP A 59 5.62 5.23 6.23
CA ASP A 59 6.39 4.00 6.27
C ASP A 59 5.72 3.06 7.28
N LEU A 60 5.30 1.90 6.81
CA LEU A 60 4.70 0.89 7.69
C LEU A 60 5.74 0.28 8.63
N PRO A 61 5.33 -0.25 9.79
CA PRO A 61 6.24 -0.90 10.73
C PRO A 61 7.10 -1.99 10.09
N GLY A 62 8.42 -1.85 10.23
CA GLY A 62 9.43 -2.73 9.64
C GLY A 62 9.75 -2.46 8.18
N PHE A 63 9.39 -1.25 7.69
CA PHE A 63 9.66 -0.76 6.33
C PHE A 63 10.09 0.71 6.39
N GLY A 64 10.91 1.14 5.41
CA GLY A 64 11.45 2.48 5.38
C GLY A 64 12.17 2.84 6.69
N ASP A 65 11.84 3.98 7.24
CA ASP A 65 12.44 4.50 8.48
C ASP A 65 11.61 4.17 9.75
N THR A 66 10.56 3.33 9.64
CA THR A 66 9.75 2.87 10.79
C THR A 66 10.28 1.55 11.35
N PRO A 67 10.59 1.48 12.67
CA PRO A 67 11.00 0.25 13.31
C PRO A 67 9.99 -0.90 13.16
N PRO A 68 10.42 -2.18 13.20
CA PRO A 68 9.50 -3.31 13.16
C PRO A 68 8.61 -3.39 14.42
N LEU A 69 7.45 -4.06 14.28
CA LEU A 69 6.61 -4.40 15.43
C LEU A 69 7.37 -5.31 16.41
N SER A 70 7.09 -5.18 17.69
CA SER A 70 7.62 -6.08 18.71
C SER A 70 7.07 -7.51 18.64
N GLY A 71 6.05 -7.76 17.80
CA GLY A 71 5.40 -9.05 17.63
C GLY A 71 5.22 -9.40 16.15
N LYS A 72 4.37 -10.40 15.88
CA LYS A 72 4.10 -10.91 14.53
C LYS A 72 3.64 -9.80 13.59
N VAL A 73 4.28 -9.72 12.41
CA VAL A 73 3.84 -8.83 11.34
C VAL A 73 2.83 -9.53 10.43
N SER A 74 1.66 -8.91 10.23
CA SER A 74 0.56 -9.42 9.42
C SER A 74 -0.33 -8.26 8.94
N ILE A 75 -1.22 -8.52 8.00
CA ILE A 75 -2.23 -7.52 7.58
C ILE A 75 -3.01 -6.99 8.79
N ARG A 76 -3.38 -7.85 9.72
CA ARG A 76 -4.14 -7.45 10.93
C ARG A 76 -3.34 -6.49 11.80
N THR A 77 -2.10 -6.83 12.14
CA THR A 77 -1.27 -6.00 13.04
C THR A 77 -0.81 -4.69 12.38
N LEU A 78 -0.59 -4.69 11.06
CA LEU A 78 -0.34 -3.48 10.31
C LEU A 78 -1.59 -2.57 10.22
N CYS A 79 -2.79 -3.14 10.04
CA CYS A 79 -4.03 -2.38 10.13
C CYS A 79 -4.21 -1.75 11.51
N ASP A 80 -3.89 -2.48 12.59
CA ASP A 80 -3.97 -1.97 13.96
C ASP A 80 -3.00 -0.80 14.17
N ALA A 81 -1.77 -0.89 13.62
CA ALA A 81 -0.78 0.19 13.66
C ALA A 81 -1.25 1.43 12.88
N VAL A 82 -1.78 1.25 11.66
CA VAL A 82 -2.34 2.36 10.86
C VAL A 82 -3.55 2.99 11.56
N THR A 83 -4.44 2.20 12.16
CA THR A 83 -5.60 2.73 12.91
C THR A 83 -5.15 3.59 14.07
N ARG A 84 -4.14 3.16 14.83
CA ARG A 84 -3.54 3.95 15.92
C ARG A 84 -2.96 5.25 15.39
N PHE A 85 -2.11 5.17 14.34
CA PHE A 85 -1.52 6.35 13.71
C PHE A 85 -2.57 7.38 13.28
N LEU A 86 -3.67 6.93 12.69
CA LEU A 86 -4.77 7.81 12.29
C LEU A 86 -5.44 8.50 13.50
N GLY A 87 -5.64 7.76 14.59
CA GLY A 87 -6.20 8.31 15.82
C GLY A 87 -5.28 9.35 16.47
N GLU A 88 -3.99 9.04 16.61
CA GLU A 88 -2.96 9.90 17.22
C GLU A 88 -2.73 11.19 16.42
N ASN A 89 -2.93 11.16 15.09
CA ASN A 89 -2.76 12.32 14.21
C ASN A 89 -4.08 13.03 13.84
N ASN A 90 -5.22 12.70 14.46
CA ASN A 90 -6.54 13.24 14.15
C ASN A 90 -6.94 13.08 12.66
N LEU A 91 -6.60 11.95 12.05
CA LEU A 91 -6.82 11.64 10.64
C LEU A 91 -7.99 10.66 10.42
N ASN A 92 -8.83 10.41 11.41
CA ASN A 92 -10.00 9.55 11.25
C ASN A 92 -10.93 10.09 10.15
N GLY A 93 -11.32 9.20 9.23
CA GLY A 93 -12.11 9.57 8.06
C GLY A 93 -11.28 10.06 6.87
N VAL A 94 -9.95 9.95 6.93
CA VAL A 94 -9.03 10.30 5.83
C VAL A 94 -9.31 9.42 4.60
N ASP A 95 -9.25 10.02 3.40
CA ASP A 95 -9.23 9.24 2.17
C ASP A 95 -7.89 8.50 2.06
N ALA A 96 -7.90 7.27 1.57
CA ALA A 96 -6.69 6.45 1.53
C ALA A 96 -6.45 5.78 0.19
N VAL A 97 -5.18 5.70 -0.18
CA VAL A 97 -4.69 4.93 -1.32
C VAL A 97 -3.70 3.90 -0.82
N GLY A 98 -3.84 2.67 -1.27
CA GLY A 98 -2.87 1.63 -1.02
C GLY A 98 -2.38 1.00 -2.33
N SER A 99 -1.13 0.52 -2.35
CA SER A 99 -0.55 -0.23 -3.46
C SER A 99 -0.15 -1.62 -3.02
N SER A 100 -0.50 -2.67 -3.78
CA SER A 100 -0.11 -4.06 -3.51
C SER A 100 -0.55 -4.55 -2.12
N MET A 101 0.39 -4.81 -1.21
CA MET A 101 0.11 -5.12 0.20
C MET A 101 -0.62 -3.96 0.89
N GLY A 102 -0.24 -2.71 0.64
CA GLY A 102 -0.95 -1.52 1.13
C GLY A 102 -2.38 -1.42 0.58
N ALA A 103 -2.60 -1.87 -0.66
CA ALA A 103 -3.94 -1.97 -1.25
C ALA A 103 -4.82 -2.98 -0.50
N ARG A 104 -4.25 -4.11 -0.09
CA ARG A 104 -4.92 -5.08 0.79
C ARG A 104 -5.22 -4.48 2.17
N LEU A 105 -4.31 -3.66 2.72
CA LEU A 105 -4.51 -2.96 4.00
C LEU A 105 -5.69 -2.00 3.94
N VAL A 106 -5.77 -1.14 2.92
CA VAL A 106 -6.89 -0.19 2.82
C VAL A 106 -8.23 -0.89 2.59
N LEU A 107 -8.27 -2.04 1.89
CA LEU A 107 -9.46 -2.88 1.79
C LEU A 107 -9.87 -3.47 3.14
N GLU A 108 -8.92 -3.95 3.94
CA GLU A 108 -9.20 -4.48 5.27
C GLU A 108 -9.67 -3.38 6.23
N LEU A 109 -9.07 -2.19 6.19
CA LEU A 109 -9.50 -1.03 6.97
C LEU A 109 -10.90 -0.56 6.57
N ALA A 110 -11.21 -0.52 5.26
CA ALA A 110 -12.55 -0.24 4.77
C ALA A 110 -13.59 -1.26 5.26
N ARG A 111 -13.22 -2.55 5.26
CA ARG A 111 -14.06 -3.64 5.79
C ARG A 111 -14.33 -3.51 7.29
N ARG A 112 -13.32 -3.12 8.07
CA ARG A 112 -13.48 -2.88 9.52
C ARG A 112 -14.37 -1.67 9.80
N GLY A 113 -14.34 -0.67 8.90
CA GLY A 113 -15.10 0.57 9.03
C GLY A 113 -14.52 1.55 10.05
N GLY A 114 -15.07 2.76 10.06
CA GLY A 114 -14.84 3.77 11.11
C GLY A 114 -13.61 4.67 10.94
N VAL A 115 -12.57 4.25 10.21
CA VAL A 115 -11.29 5.00 10.17
C VAL A 115 -10.96 5.64 8.83
N LEU A 116 -11.51 5.12 7.72
CA LEU A 116 -11.24 5.66 6.38
C LEU A 116 -12.44 6.38 5.76
N GLY A 117 -12.16 7.35 4.90
CA GLY A 117 -13.06 7.97 3.94
C GLY A 117 -13.18 7.15 2.66
N SER A 118 -12.97 7.81 1.50
CA SER A 118 -12.88 7.13 0.21
C SER A 118 -11.61 6.30 0.11
N VAL A 119 -11.67 5.16 -0.60
CA VAL A 119 -10.54 4.23 -0.72
C VAL A 119 -10.23 3.94 -2.19
N VAL A 120 -8.94 4.04 -2.54
CA VAL A 120 -8.40 3.56 -3.81
C VAL A 120 -7.38 2.46 -3.52
N SER A 121 -7.65 1.26 -4.02
CA SER A 121 -6.84 0.06 -3.83
C SER A 121 -6.20 -0.34 -5.16
N LEU A 122 -4.87 -0.19 -5.29
CA LEU A 122 -4.13 -0.41 -6.53
C LEU A 122 -3.45 -1.78 -6.51
N ASP A 123 -3.85 -2.67 -7.44
CA ASP A 123 -3.31 -4.03 -7.61
C ASP A 123 -3.25 -4.83 -6.30
N PRO A 124 -4.38 -5.01 -5.60
CA PRO A 124 -4.38 -5.58 -4.26
C PRO A 124 -3.97 -7.04 -4.21
N GLY A 125 -3.11 -7.37 -3.25
CA GLY A 125 -2.82 -8.75 -2.88
C GLY A 125 -3.96 -9.41 -2.08
N GLY A 126 -3.86 -10.74 -1.90
CA GLY A 126 -4.76 -11.50 -1.03
C GLY A 126 -5.92 -12.20 -1.72
N PHE A 127 -5.93 -12.23 -3.05
CA PHE A 127 -6.95 -12.89 -3.87
C PHE A 127 -6.41 -14.09 -4.66
N TRP A 128 -5.22 -14.59 -4.28
CA TRP A 128 -4.63 -15.79 -4.86
C TRP A 128 -5.43 -17.04 -4.52
N LYS A 129 -5.50 -17.99 -5.47
CA LYS A 129 -6.11 -19.30 -5.29
C LYS A 129 -5.21 -20.42 -5.83
N GLY A 130 -5.22 -21.57 -5.15
CA GLY A 130 -4.51 -22.77 -5.60
C GLY A 130 -3.02 -22.52 -5.88
N TRP A 131 -2.56 -22.84 -7.09
CA TRP A 131 -1.16 -22.72 -7.51
C TRP A 131 -0.62 -21.28 -7.47
N GLN A 132 -1.49 -20.27 -7.50
CA GLN A 132 -1.10 -18.87 -7.45
C GLN A 132 -0.44 -18.51 -6.10
N ILE A 133 -0.80 -19.19 -5.02
CA ILE A 133 -0.24 -18.94 -3.69
C ILE A 133 1.26 -19.28 -3.64
N PRO A 134 1.69 -20.54 -3.90
CA PRO A 134 3.10 -20.85 -3.92
C PRO A 134 3.86 -20.09 -5.04
N PHE A 135 3.24 -19.84 -6.19
CA PHE A 135 3.85 -19.03 -7.24
C PHE A 135 4.17 -17.62 -6.74
N PHE A 136 3.22 -16.92 -6.13
CA PHE A 136 3.43 -15.60 -5.53
C PHE A 136 4.58 -15.64 -4.52
N TYR A 137 4.51 -16.56 -3.57
CA TYR A 137 5.54 -16.67 -2.52
C TYR A 137 6.92 -16.91 -3.09
N HIS A 138 7.08 -17.92 -3.94
CA HIS A 138 8.40 -18.32 -4.45
C HIS A 138 8.97 -17.30 -5.44
N SER A 139 8.15 -16.71 -6.32
CA SER A 139 8.63 -15.70 -7.27
C SER A 139 9.10 -14.45 -6.56
N VAL A 140 8.34 -13.93 -5.58
CA VAL A 140 8.74 -12.74 -4.82
C VAL A 140 9.92 -13.03 -3.89
N ASN A 141 9.96 -14.23 -3.24
CA ASN A 141 11.08 -14.63 -2.42
C ASN A 141 12.39 -14.78 -3.22
N LEU A 142 12.31 -15.31 -4.45
CA LEU A 142 13.46 -15.36 -5.34
C LEU A 142 13.91 -13.95 -5.76
N SER A 143 12.96 -13.09 -6.09
CA SER A 143 13.24 -11.70 -6.47
C SER A 143 13.95 -10.94 -5.36
N ILE A 144 13.49 -11.03 -4.10
CA ILE A 144 14.14 -10.32 -2.98
C ILE A 144 15.53 -10.87 -2.67
N LYS A 145 15.74 -12.20 -2.75
CA LYS A 145 17.08 -12.80 -2.60
C LYS A 145 18.04 -12.28 -3.66
N LEU A 146 17.60 -12.20 -4.92
CA LEU A 146 18.37 -11.64 -6.01
C LEU A 146 18.68 -10.16 -5.78
N VAL A 147 17.69 -9.36 -5.39
CA VAL A 147 17.87 -7.93 -5.08
C VAL A 147 18.91 -7.75 -3.96
N ARG A 148 18.83 -8.53 -2.88
CA ARG A 148 19.81 -8.47 -1.77
C ARG A 148 21.22 -8.84 -2.24
N ALA A 149 21.36 -9.89 -3.05
CA ALA A 149 22.66 -10.32 -3.58
C ALA A 149 23.29 -9.31 -4.54
N LEU A 150 22.47 -8.58 -5.30
CA LEU A 150 22.91 -7.60 -6.29
C LEU A 150 23.16 -6.20 -5.73
N GLN A 151 22.95 -5.94 -4.43
CA GLN A 151 23.12 -4.60 -3.84
C GLN A 151 24.48 -3.94 -4.16
N PRO A 152 25.63 -4.63 -4.15
CA PRO A 152 26.91 -4.00 -4.47
C PRO A 152 26.99 -3.41 -5.87
N VAL A 153 26.25 -3.96 -6.84
CA VAL A 153 26.21 -3.55 -8.26
C VAL A 153 24.87 -2.91 -8.65
N MET A 154 23.96 -2.73 -7.69
CA MET A 154 22.64 -2.18 -7.93
C MET A 154 22.65 -0.79 -8.59
N PRO A 155 23.55 0.16 -8.23
CA PRO A 155 23.64 1.45 -8.91
C PRO A 155 23.90 1.33 -10.41
N GLN A 156 24.77 0.39 -10.82
CA GLN A 156 25.09 0.15 -12.25
C GLN A 156 23.90 -0.47 -12.98
N ILE A 157 23.22 -1.45 -12.36
CA ILE A 157 22.03 -2.10 -12.92
C ILE A 157 20.90 -1.08 -13.11
N THR A 158 20.60 -0.30 -12.08
CA THR A 158 19.49 0.68 -12.13
C THR A 158 19.78 1.87 -13.02
N ASN A 159 21.05 2.20 -13.27
CA ASN A 159 21.44 3.24 -14.24
C ASN A 159 21.23 2.80 -15.70
N SER A 160 21.25 1.50 -15.99
CA SER A 160 21.00 0.93 -17.31
C SER A 160 19.51 0.71 -17.57
N ALA A 161 18.99 1.15 -18.73
CA ALA A 161 17.62 0.86 -19.15
C ALA A 161 17.37 -0.66 -19.30
N ILE A 162 18.37 -1.41 -19.80
CA ILE A 162 18.32 -2.88 -19.89
C ILE A 162 18.31 -3.49 -18.49
N GLY A 163 19.18 -3.01 -17.59
CA GLY A 163 19.23 -3.47 -16.21
C GLY A 163 17.88 -3.27 -15.49
N ARG A 164 17.28 -2.08 -15.60
CA ARG A 164 15.95 -1.82 -15.06
C ARG A 164 14.88 -2.73 -15.68
N THR A 165 14.97 -2.99 -16.99
CA THR A 165 14.01 -3.89 -17.66
C THR A 165 14.07 -5.29 -17.08
N LEU A 166 15.25 -5.87 -16.94
CA LEU A 166 15.43 -7.21 -16.38
C LEU A 166 15.03 -7.28 -14.89
N LEU A 167 15.35 -6.23 -14.13
CA LEU A 167 15.11 -6.20 -12.69
C LEU A 167 13.62 -6.02 -12.33
N PHE A 168 12.89 -5.22 -13.11
CA PHE A 168 11.50 -4.84 -12.80
C PHE A 168 10.46 -5.46 -13.73
N GLU A 169 10.81 -6.38 -14.63
CA GLU A 169 9.88 -7.00 -15.59
C GLU A 169 8.66 -7.64 -14.92
N GLN A 170 8.83 -8.18 -13.72
CA GLN A 170 7.73 -8.76 -12.94
C GLN A 170 6.74 -7.69 -12.46
N PHE A 171 7.20 -6.48 -12.20
CA PHE A 171 6.46 -5.43 -11.50
C PHE A 171 5.93 -4.33 -12.40
N SER A 172 6.61 -4.04 -13.51
CA SER A 172 6.28 -2.93 -14.40
C SER A 172 6.15 -3.40 -15.85
N ALA A 173 5.22 -2.82 -16.58
CA ALA A 173 5.10 -3.02 -18.03
C ALA A 173 6.04 -2.08 -18.83
N ARG A 174 6.69 -1.13 -18.16
CA ARG A 174 7.60 -0.12 -18.77
C ARG A 174 8.82 0.18 -17.89
N PRO A 175 9.58 -0.83 -17.43
CA PRO A 175 10.64 -0.64 -16.44
C PRO A 175 11.72 0.36 -16.88
N TRP A 176 12.00 0.43 -18.18
CA TRP A 176 12.99 1.35 -18.77
C TRP A 176 12.63 2.84 -18.60
N LYS A 177 11.34 3.16 -18.32
CA LYS A 177 10.86 4.53 -18.09
C LYS A 177 11.03 5.01 -16.65
N LEU A 178 11.19 4.09 -15.72
CA LEU A 178 11.43 4.45 -14.31
C LEU A 178 12.81 5.14 -14.23
N SER A 179 12.90 6.24 -13.49
CA SER A 179 14.18 6.94 -13.33
C SER A 179 15.19 6.05 -12.60
N PRO A 180 16.49 6.13 -12.93
CA PRO A 180 17.55 5.38 -12.25
C PRO A 180 17.52 5.58 -10.72
N LYS A 181 17.29 6.82 -10.28
CA LYS A 181 17.24 7.15 -8.84
C LYS A 181 16.08 6.44 -8.15
N ILE A 182 14.85 6.54 -8.68
CA ILE A 182 13.68 5.89 -8.11
C ILE A 182 13.88 4.37 -8.09
N ALA A 183 14.39 3.80 -9.19
CA ALA A 183 14.68 2.36 -9.27
C ALA A 183 15.69 1.91 -8.20
N LEU A 184 16.74 2.71 -7.96
CA LEU A 184 17.73 2.41 -6.93
C LEU A 184 17.15 2.52 -5.52
N ASP A 185 16.40 3.59 -5.23
CA ASP A 185 15.76 3.82 -3.94
C ASP A 185 14.80 2.67 -3.58
N GLU A 186 13.99 2.21 -4.55
CA GLU A 186 13.09 1.05 -4.37
C GLU A 186 13.84 -0.24 -4.08
N MET A 187 14.91 -0.53 -4.84
CA MET A 187 15.67 -1.78 -4.64
C MET A 187 16.43 -1.79 -3.31
N ARG A 188 16.87 -0.64 -2.83
CA ARG A 188 17.45 -0.51 -1.49
C ARG A 188 16.40 -0.71 -0.40
N SER A 189 15.26 -0.03 -0.51
CA SER A 189 14.14 -0.20 0.41
C SER A 189 13.71 -1.67 0.52
N PHE A 190 13.59 -2.37 -0.62
CA PHE A 190 13.25 -3.80 -0.63
C PHE A 190 14.30 -4.66 0.10
N ALA A 191 15.59 -4.40 -0.16
CA ALA A 191 16.68 -5.18 0.45
C ALA A 191 16.78 -4.98 1.97
N GLU A 192 16.55 -3.76 2.42
CA GLU A 192 16.78 -3.31 3.81
C GLU A 192 15.58 -3.49 4.74
N SER A 193 14.41 -3.91 4.21
CA SER A 193 13.18 -4.06 4.99
C SER A 193 13.25 -5.27 5.95
N PRO A 194 13.32 -5.08 7.28
CA PRO A 194 13.47 -6.17 8.24
C PRO A 194 12.23 -7.06 8.35
N SER A 195 11.04 -6.52 8.09
CA SER A 195 9.78 -7.28 8.16
C SER A 195 9.40 -7.98 6.85
N PHE A 196 10.24 -7.91 5.80
CA PHE A 196 9.89 -8.40 4.47
C PHE A 196 9.58 -9.90 4.45
N ASP A 197 10.49 -10.73 4.95
CA ASP A 197 10.40 -12.19 4.79
C ASP A 197 9.24 -12.77 5.59
N GLU A 198 9.05 -12.31 6.83
CA GLU A 198 7.91 -12.72 7.67
C GLU A 198 6.58 -12.28 7.06
N LEU A 199 6.50 -11.02 6.60
CA LEU A 199 5.27 -10.52 6.01
C LEU A 199 4.96 -11.22 4.69
N LEU A 200 5.94 -11.49 3.82
CA LEU A 200 5.75 -12.25 2.59
C LEU A 200 5.14 -13.62 2.86
N TYR A 201 5.66 -14.33 3.86
CA TYR A 201 5.10 -15.62 4.29
C TYR A 201 3.63 -15.47 4.77
N ASN A 202 3.36 -14.48 5.61
CA ASN A 202 2.02 -14.22 6.11
C ASN A 202 1.04 -13.72 5.03
N LEU A 203 1.51 -13.04 4.00
CA LEU A 203 0.68 -12.65 2.84
C LEU A 203 0.24 -13.88 2.04
N ALA A 204 1.15 -14.83 1.84
CA ALA A 204 0.89 -16.04 1.05
C ALA A 204 0.07 -17.09 1.82
N TYR A 205 0.48 -17.40 3.05
CA TYR A 205 0.01 -18.54 3.82
C TYR A 205 -0.77 -18.17 5.09
N GLY A 206 -0.87 -16.89 5.42
CA GLY A 206 -1.63 -16.41 6.58
C GLY A 206 -3.13 -16.23 6.30
N GLU A 207 -3.76 -15.31 7.03
CA GLU A 207 -5.19 -15.02 6.87
C GLU A 207 -5.50 -14.52 5.46
N THR A 208 -6.54 -15.09 4.84
CA THR A 208 -7.01 -14.63 3.53
C THR A 208 -7.78 -13.32 3.64
N GLN A 209 -7.86 -12.55 2.53
CA GLN A 209 -8.67 -11.35 2.48
C GLN A 209 -10.15 -11.69 2.71
N LYS A 210 -10.73 -11.13 3.78
CA LYS A 210 -12.16 -11.21 4.08
C LYS A 210 -12.91 -10.18 3.22
N GLY A 211 -14.12 -10.54 2.81
CA GLY A 211 -15.00 -9.64 2.06
C GLY A 211 -15.96 -8.87 2.96
N THR A 212 -16.85 -8.12 2.30
CA THR A 212 -17.94 -7.36 2.93
C THR A 212 -19.29 -7.76 2.34
N PRO A 213 -20.40 -7.67 3.09
CA PRO A 213 -21.72 -7.73 2.49
C PRO A 213 -21.91 -6.60 1.47
N LYS A 214 -22.75 -6.83 0.48
CA LYS A 214 -23.18 -5.78 -0.44
C LYS A 214 -23.86 -4.63 0.32
N ASP A 215 -23.68 -3.41 -0.16
CA ASP A 215 -24.21 -2.18 0.43
C ASP A 215 -23.71 -1.86 1.85
N SER A 216 -22.63 -2.50 2.30
CA SER A 216 -22.04 -2.23 3.62
C SER A 216 -21.02 -1.10 3.61
N ILE A 217 -20.28 -0.90 2.50
CA ILE A 217 -19.33 0.20 2.35
C ILE A 217 -20.03 1.38 1.66
N LYS A 218 -20.32 2.42 2.44
CA LYS A 218 -21.05 3.61 1.96
C LYS A 218 -20.14 4.69 1.34
N LYS A 219 -18.86 4.62 1.59
CA LYS A 219 -17.88 5.54 1.01
C LYS A 219 -17.38 5.03 -0.33
N PRO A 220 -16.94 5.90 -1.24
CA PRO A 220 -16.36 5.46 -2.52
C PRO A 220 -15.24 4.44 -2.31
N LEU A 221 -15.34 3.32 -2.99
CA LEU A 221 -14.32 2.26 -3.02
C LEU A 221 -13.98 1.93 -4.47
N VAL A 222 -12.73 2.13 -4.85
CA VAL A 222 -12.23 1.82 -6.19
C VAL A 222 -11.08 0.84 -6.10
N ILE A 223 -11.13 -0.20 -6.92
CA ILE A 223 -10.03 -1.14 -7.14
C ILE A 223 -9.45 -0.85 -8.52
N GLY A 224 -8.21 -0.35 -8.58
CA GLY A 224 -7.45 -0.20 -9.80
C GLY A 224 -6.58 -1.43 -10.07
N TRP A 225 -6.54 -1.91 -11.33
CA TRP A 225 -5.76 -3.11 -11.66
C TRP A 225 -5.03 -2.99 -12.99
N GLY A 226 -3.73 -3.32 -12.99
CA GLY A 226 -2.92 -3.40 -14.21
C GLY A 226 -3.24 -4.63 -15.06
N ARG A 227 -3.53 -4.43 -16.35
CA ARG A 227 -3.81 -5.54 -17.29
C ARG A 227 -2.63 -6.50 -17.51
N ARG A 228 -1.42 -6.07 -17.16
CA ARG A 228 -0.19 -6.86 -17.30
C ARG A 228 0.46 -7.18 -15.95
N ASP A 229 -0.31 -7.11 -14.87
CA ASP A 229 0.20 -7.47 -13.55
C ASP A 229 0.59 -8.96 -13.50
N ARG A 230 1.84 -9.22 -13.12
CA ARG A 230 2.44 -10.57 -13.02
C ARG A 230 2.67 -11.00 -11.57
N VAL A 231 2.25 -10.17 -10.61
CA VAL A 231 2.30 -10.44 -9.16
C VAL A 231 0.91 -10.79 -8.65
N CYS A 232 -0.04 -9.87 -8.86
CA CYS A 232 -1.46 -10.07 -8.59
C CYS A 232 -2.17 -10.18 -9.93
N PHE A 233 -2.39 -11.41 -10.42
CA PHE A 233 -2.90 -11.62 -11.78
C PHE A 233 -4.25 -10.94 -12.01
N PRO A 234 -4.48 -10.34 -13.21
CA PRO A 234 -5.75 -9.69 -13.55
C PRO A 234 -6.99 -10.55 -13.35
N SER A 235 -6.86 -11.87 -13.48
CA SER A 235 -7.94 -12.84 -13.22
C SER A 235 -8.45 -12.82 -11.77
N GLN A 236 -7.67 -12.32 -10.83
CA GLN A 236 -8.05 -12.22 -9.42
C GLN A 236 -9.03 -11.08 -9.15
N SER A 237 -9.15 -10.11 -10.07
CA SER A 237 -10.10 -9.00 -9.95
C SER A 237 -11.56 -9.47 -9.82
N LYS A 238 -11.91 -10.59 -10.45
CA LYS A 238 -13.24 -11.20 -10.30
C LYS A 238 -13.51 -11.55 -8.83
N LEU A 239 -12.57 -12.24 -8.18
CA LEU A 239 -12.71 -12.59 -6.76
C LEU A 239 -12.70 -11.36 -5.87
N ALA A 240 -11.91 -10.32 -6.23
CA ALA A 240 -11.89 -9.07 -5.49
C ALA A 240 -13.27 -8.39 -5.49
N LEU A 241 -13.94 -8.33 -6.64
CA LEU A 241 -15.30 -7.79 -6.75
C LEU A 241 -16.37 -8.67 -6.09
N GLU A 242 -16.21 -9.99 -6.12
CA GLU A 242 -17.08 -10.90 -5.37
C GLU A 242 -16.98 -10.65 -3.85
N LYS A 243 -15.76 -10.37 -3.36
CA LYS A 243 -15.52 -10.07 -1.94
C LYS A 243 -15.85 -8.63 -1.53
N PHE A 244 -15.73 -7.68 -2.46
CA PHE A 244 -16.04 -6.27 -2.24
C PHE A 244 -17.06 -5.80 -3.30
N PRO A 245 -18.33 -6.18 -3.17
CA PRO A 245 -19.34 -5.91 -4.20
C PRO A 245 -19.68 -4.42 -4.36
N ASP A 246 -19.31 -3.58 -3.39
CA ASP A 246 -19.48 -2.12 -3.44
C ASP A 246 -18.32 -1.42 -4.18
N ALA A 247 -17.27 -2.16 -4.56
CA ALA A 247 -16.12 -1.60 -5.26
C ALA A 247 -16.39 -1.38 -6.74
N LYS A 248 -15.86 -0.28 -7.27
CA LYS A 248 -15.75 -0.06 -8.72
C LYS A 248 -14.39 -0.51 -9.20
N LEU A 249 -14.34 -1.25 -10.32
CA LEU A 249 -13.09 -1.69 -10.94
C LEU A 249 -12.65 -0.69 -12.00
N HIS A 250 -11.39 -0.25 -11.93
CA HIS A 250 -10.70 0.51 -12.96
C HIS A 250 -9.55 -0.31 -13.54
N TRP A 251 -9.48 -0.41 -14.87
CA TRP A 251 -8.40 -1.11 -15.55
C TRP A 251 -7.34 -0.15 -16.07
N PHE A 252 -6.08 -0.38 -15.72
CA PHE A 252 -4.94 0.31 -16.31
C PHE A 252 -4.41 -0.49 -17.50
N GLU A 253 -4.62 0.02 -18.71
CA GLU A 253 -4.14 -0.63 -19.93
C GLU A 253 -2.61 -0.50 -20.07
N ARG A 254 -1.94 -1.59 -20.50
CA ARG A 254 -0.47 -1.65 -20.65
C ARG A 254 0.27 -1.26 -19.37
N CYS A 255 -0.20 -1.73 -18.23
CA CYS A 255 0.28 -1.46 -16.90
C CYS A 255 0.58 -2.78 -16.17
N GLY A 256 1.71 -2.85 -15.47
CA GLY A 256 2.09 -3.94 -14.57
C GLY A 256 1.48 -3.78 -13.19
N HIS A 257 2.23 -4.18 -12.15
CA HIS A 257 1.80 -4.23 -10.75
C HIS A 257 1.77 -2.85 -10.06
N PHE A 258 2.46 -1.85 -10.61
CA PHE A 258 2.55 -0.52 -10.01
C PHE A 258 2.04 0.57 -10.97
N PRO A 259 0.73 0.89 -10.94
CA PRO A 259 0.15 1.94 -11.77
C PRO A 259 0.81 3.29 -11.57
N GLN A 260 1.23 3.62 -10.36
CA GLN A 260 1.95 4.86 -10.05
C GLN A 260 3.29 4.99 -10.81
N TRP A 261 3.90 3.88 -11.25
CA TRP A 261 5.12 3.88 -12.07
C TRP A 261 4.80 3.88 -13.57
N ASP A 262 3.87 3.01 -13.99
CA ASP A 262 3.57 2.79 -15.41
C ASP A 262 2.64 3.84 -16.00
N LYS A 263 1.74 4.39 -15.18
CA LYS A 263 0.64 5.27 -15.57
C LYS A 263 0.43 6.42 -14.57
N PRO A 264 1.48 7.20 -14.23
CA PRO A 264 1.41 8.18 -13.15
C PRO A 264 0.24 9.16 -13.29
N GLN A 265 0.05 9.80 -14.45
CA GLN A 265 -1.03 10.78 -14.65
C GLN A 265 -2.43 10.16 -14.59
N GLU A 266 -2.60 8.91 -15.09
CA GLU A 266 -3.86 8.20 -15.01
C GLU A 266 -4.16 7.80 -13.55
N THR A 267 -3.12 7.40 -12.81
CA THR A 267 -3.22 7.08 -11.38
C THR A 267 -3.61 8.30 -10.55
N VAL A 268 -2.96 9.46 -10.78
CA VAL A 268 -3.31 10.72 -10.11
C VAL A 268 -4.78 11.08 -10.36
N ARG A 269 -5.23 11.07 -11.62
CA ARG A 269 -6.63 11.36 -11.96
C ARG A 269 -7.59 10.40 -11.26
N LEU A 270 -7.33 9.09 -11.31
CA LEU A 270 -8.18 8.10 -10.64
C LEU A 270 -8.29 8.38 -9.14
N ILE A 271 -7.17 8.69 -8.48
CA ILE A 271 -7.14 9.00 -7.05
C ILE A 271 -7.96 10.26 -6.75
N LEU A 272 -7.68 11.36 -7.45
CA LEU A 272 -8.37 12.63 -7.22
C LEU A 272 -9.87 12.50 -7.49
N ASP A 273 -10.29 11.93 -8.63
CA ASP A 273 -11.69 11.73 -8.99
C ASP A 273 -12.46 10.85 -7.99
N SER A 274 -11.77 9.83 -7.43
CA SER A 274 -12.38 8.89 -6.48
C SER A 274 -12.50 9.46 -5.07
N THR A 275 -11.64 10.43 -4.70
CA THR A 275 -11.54 10.98 -3.35
C THR A 275 -12.07 12.40 -3.20
N SER A 276 -12.36 13.11 -4.31
CA SER A 276 -12.92 14.48 -4.29
C SER A 276 -14.46 14.53 -4.18
N LYS A 277 -15.17 13.42 -4.44
CA LYS A 277 -16.64 13.41 -4.50
C LYS A 277 -17.33 13.31 -3.14
N ASN A 278 -17.22 14.34 -2.31
CA ASN A 278 -18.05 14.44 -1.09
C ASN A 278 -18.54 15.86 -0.74
N VAL A 279 -18.63 16.83 -1.67
CA VAL A 279 -19.14 18.17 -1.32
C VAL A 279 -20.33 18.66 -2.17
N ASN A 280 -20.59 18.18 -3.40
CA ASN A 280 -21.60 18.84 -4.26
C ASN A 280 -22.58 17.88 -4.95
N LYS A 281 -23.40 17.12 -4.21
CA LYS A 281 -24.65 16.53 -4.74
C LYS A 281 -25.91 16.93 -3.95
N ALA A 282 -25.86 17.99 -3.16
CA ALA A 282 -27.01 18.46 -2.38
C ALA A 282 -27.61 19.81 -2.87
N VAL A 283 -27.07 20.43 -3.91
CA VAL A 283 -27.54 21.79 -4.31
C VAL A 283 -28.15 21.89 -5.72
N SER A 284 -28.17 20.83 -6.52
CA SER A 284 -28.78 20.92 -7.88
C SER A 284 -30.07 20.11 -8.09
N ALA A 285 -30.85 19.88 -7.04
CA ALA A 285 -32.17 19.26 -7.14
C ALA A 285 -33.28 20.13 -6.53
N SER A 286 -33.13 21.47 -6.63
CA SER A 286 -34.18 22.43 -6.26
C SER A 286 -33.97 23.70 -7.07
N ILE A 287 -34.29 23.67 -8.34
CA ILE A 287 -34.88 24.80 -9.13
C ILE A 287 -35.70 24.16 -10.26
#